data_f24e0af1a278729dfcb7baa6af95af22
#
_entry.id   f24e0af1a278729dfcb7baa6af95af22
#
_cell.length_a   1.000
_cell.length_b   1.000
_cell.length_c   1.000
_cell.angle_alpha   90.00
_cell.angle_beta   90.00
_cell.angle_gamma   90.00
#
_symmetry.space_group_name_H-M   'P 1'
#
loop_
_entity.id
_entity.type
_entity.pdbx_description
1 polymer ?
#
loop_
_entity_poly.entity_id
_entity_poly.type
_entity_poly.pdbx_seq_one_letter_code
_entity_poly.pdbx_strand_id
1 'polypeptide(L)'
;SVGFWFLQEKMVIADERMYAAMWVYHISVLTTVIAIMSYPYNAAIIANEKMSAFAYISIIDVTLKLIVAYLITIGDFDRLILYAVLVAASQLFIRFCYSIYCSKHFKETHYYIYWNKGLFKEMLSFAAWNLWGNFAYIIFTQGLNLMLNIFFGTVVNAARAISVQVQSAISQFANNFQSALNPQI
;
A
#
# COMPACT_ATOMS: atom_id res chain seq x y z
N SER A 1 4.48 -13.38 -17.16
CA SER A 1 3.48 -12.35 -16.81
C SER A 1 3.79 -11.04 -17.53
N VAL A 2 2.77 -10.23 -17.81
CA VAL A 2 2.89 -8.96 -18.54
C VAL A 2 3.92 -8.03 -17.87
N GLY A 3 3.95 -7.98 -16.53
CA GLY A 3 4.92 -7.16 -15.80
C GLY A 3 6.38 -7.59 -15.99
N PHE A 4 6.64 -8.87 -16.10
CA PHE A 4 7.97 -9.40 -16.35
C PHE A 4 8.47 -9.05 -17.76
N TRP A 5 7.60 -9.20 -18.76
CA TRP A 5 7.87 -8.80 -20.14
C TRP A 5 8.15 -7.29 -20.25
N PHE A 6 7.36 -6.46 -19.55
CA PHE A 6 7.53 -5.00 -19.54
C PHE A 6 8.87 -4.57 -18.90
N LEU A 7 9.30 -5.25 -17.84
CA LEU A 7 10.59 -5.01 -17.18
C LEU A 7 11.78 -5.29 -18.11
N GLN A 8 11.70 -6.36 -18.91
CA GLN A 8 12.80 -6.77 -19.79
C GLN A 8 12.88 -5.98 -21.10
N GLU A 9 11.74 -5.59 -21.70
CA GLU A 9 11.74 -5.01 -23.05
C GLU A 9 11.51 -3.49 -23.09
N LYS A 10 10.87 -2.91 -22.05
CA LYS A 10 10.46 -1.50 -22.09
C LYS A 10 11.16 -0.61 -21.08
N MET A 11 11.76 -1.15 -20.03
CA MET A 11 12.49 -0.35 -19.06
C MET A 11 13.99 -0.33 -19.38
N VAL A 12 14.55 0.89 -19.40
CA VAL A 12 16.00 1.09 -19.53
C VAL A 12 16.63 0.86 -18.16
N ILE A 13 17.02 -0.39 -17.89
CA ILE A 13 17.71 -0.78 -16.65
C ILE A 13 19.14 -1.18 -17.05
N ALA A 14 20.15 -0.71 -16.31
CA ALA A 14 21.52 -1.13 -16.51
C ALA A 14 21.65 -2.65 -16.29
N ASP A 15 22.33 -3.35 -17.18
CA ASP A 15 22.45 -4.82 -17.18
C ASP A 15 22.95 -5.39 -15.86
N GLU A 16 23.85 -4.67 -15.20
CA GLU A 16 24.37 -5.01 -13.86
C GLU A 16 23.30 -5.01 -12.76
N ARG A 17 22.20 -4.26 -12.94
CA ARG A 17 21.10 -4.14 -11.97
C ARG A 17 19.86 -4.94 -12.31
N MET A 18 19.86 -5.63 -13.44
CA MET A 18 18.72 -6.44 -13.89
C MET A 18 18.38 -7.55 -12.88
N TYR A 19 19.40 -8.19 -12.33
CA TYR A 19 19.23 -9.22 -11.29
C TYR A 19 18.53 -8.67 -10.03
N ALA A 20 19.00 -7.53 -9.54
CA ALA A 20 18.39 -6.86 -8.39
C ALA A 20 16.93 -6.42 -8.69
N ALA A 21 16.67 -5.89 -9.87
CA ALA A 21 15.33 -5.48 -10.29
C ALA A 21 14.34 -6.65 -10.33
N MET A 22 14.78 -7.83 -10.77
CA MET A 22 13.95 -9.05 -10.77
C MET A 22 13.58 -9.50 -9.37
N TRP A 23 14.52 -9.50 -8.44
CA TRP A 23 14.25 -9.82 -7.04
C TRP A 23 13.26 -8.83 -6.42
N VAL A 24 13.48 -7.53 -6.62
CA VAL A 24 12.57 -6.49 -6.12
C VAL A 24 11.16 -6.65 -6.70
N TYR A 25 11.04 -6.98 -7.98
CA TYR A 25 9.73 -7.25 -8.60
C TYR A 25 8.99 -8.39 -7.91
N HIS A 26 9.64 -9.55 -7.71
CA HIS A 26 9.00 -10.69 -7.06
C HIS A 26 8.62 -10.40 -5.60
N ILE A 27 9.51 -9.74 -4.87
CA ILE A 27 9.26 -9.34 -3.48
C ILE A 27 8.10 -8.33 -3.42
N SER A 28 8.03 -7.37 -4.35
CA SER A 28 6.94 -6.38 -4.41
C SER A 28 5.59 -7.02 -4.71
N VAL A 29 5.54 -8.00 -5.61
CA VAL A 29 4.31 -8.77 -5.86
C VAL A 29 3.87 -9.52 -4.61
N LEU A 30 4.80 -10.20 -3.93
CA LEU A 30 4.51 -10.91 -2.69
C LEU A 30 4.03 -9.96 -1.58
N THR A 31 4.69 -8.82 -1.43
CA THR A 31 4.29 -7.78 -0.47
C THR A 31 2.89 -7.23 -0.75
N THR A 32 2.55 -7.04 -2.02
CA THR A 32 1.21 -6.59 -2.44
C THR A 32 0.14 -7.63 -2.07
N VAL A 33 0.40 -8.90 -2.29
CA VAL A 33 -0.52 -9.99 -1.89
C VAL A 33 -0.74 -9.98 -0.37
N ILE A 34 0.34 -9.83 0.42
CA ILE A 34 0.26 -9.74 1.87
C ILE A 34 -0.56 -8.53 2.31
N ALA A 35 -0.37 -7.38 1.67
CA ALA A 35 -1.13 -6.17 1.95
C ALA A 35 -2.63 -6.36 1.69
N ILE A 36 -3.00 -6.92 0.53
CA ILE A 36 -4.41 -7.22 0.19
C ILE A 36 -5.05 -8.12 1.25
N MET A 37 -4.35 -9.17 1.69
CA MET A 37 -4.85 -10.07 2.73
C MET A 37 -4.96 -9.39 4.11
N SER A 38 -4.40 -8.22 4.33
CA SER A 38 -4.47 -7.47 5.59
C SER A 38 -5.69 -6.53 5.65
N TYR A 39 -6.26 -6.14 4.51
CA TYR A 39 -7.43 -5.23 4.46
C TYR A 39 -8.65 -5.71 5.26
N PRO A 40 -9.06 -7.00 5.22
CA PRO A 40 -10.21 -7.45 6.00
C PRO A 40 -10.02 -7.27 7.51
N TYR A 41 -8.81 -7.48 8.02
CA TYR A 41 -8.52 -7.28 9.45
C TYR A 41 -8.59 -5.81 9.85
N ASN A 42 -8.07 -4.93 9.00
CA ASN A 42 -8.14 -3.49 9.20
C ASN A 42 -9.61 -3.02 9.19
N ALA A 43 -10.40 -3.47 8.23
CA ALA A 43 -11.82 -3.19 8.15
C ALA A 43 -12.60 -3.68 9.38
N ALA A 44 -12.26 -4.87 9.91
CA ALA A 44 -12.88 -5.42 11.12
C ALA A 44 -12.58 -4.55 12.36
N ILE A 45 -11.36 -4.05 12.52
CA ILE A 45 -10.99 -3.15 13.63
C ILE A 45 -11.76 -1.85 13.57
N ILE A 46 -11.87 -1.25 12.37
CA ILE A 46 -12.61 0.01 12.15
C ILE A 46 -14.09 -0.20 12.39
N ALA A 47 -14.69 -1.28 11.86
CA ALA A 47 -16.11 -1.60 12.03
C ALA A 47 -16.50 -1.85 13.49
N ASN A 48 -15.57 -2.36 14.30
CA ASN A 48 -15.77 -2.56 15.74
C ASN A 48 -15.32 -1.36 16.59
N GLU A 49 -15.06 -0.20 15.98
CA GLU A 49 -14.69 1.07 16.64
C GLU A 49 -13.45 0.97 17.56
N LYS A 50 -12.58 -0.04 17.33
CA LYS A 50 -11.35 -0.22 18.13
C LYS A 50 -10.21 0.66 17.62
N MET A 51 -10.46 1.97 17.54
CA MET A 51 -9.51 2.95 16.99
C MET A 51 -8.18 3.00 17.75
N SER A 52 -8.17 2.71 19.03
CA SER A 52 -6.94 2.62 19.82
C SER A 52 -5.99 1.52 19.30
N ALA A 53 -6.54 0.34 18.97
CA ALA A 53 -5.74 -0.75 18.41
C ALA A 53 -5.20 -0.40 17.01
N PHE A 54 -6.03 0.24 16.18
CA PHE A 54 -5.61 0.76 14.89
C PHE A 54 -4.45 1.75 15.02
N ALA A 55 -4.55 2.70 15.98
CA ALA A 55 -3.51 3.69 16.24
C ALA A 55 -2.19 3.04 16.68
N TYR A 56 -2.23 2.09 17.64
CA TYR A 56 -1.02 1.40 18.10
C TYR A 56 -0.34 0.62 16.98
N ILE A 57 -1.07 -0.13 16.16
CA ILE A 57 -0.50 -0.88 15.04
C ILE A 57 0.06 0.07 13.99
N SER A 58 -0.60 1.20 13.74
CA SER A 58 -0.09 2.24 12.82
C SER A 58 1.21 2.88 13.31
N ILE A 59 1.35 3.12 14.62
CA ILE A 59 2.60 3.63 15.21
C ILE A 59 3.73 2.60 15.03
N ILE A 60 3.45 1.32 15.24
CA ILE A 60 4.41 0.25 15.01
C ILE A 60 4.83 0.22 13.54
N ASP A 61 3.90 0.32 12.60
CA ASP A 61 4.20 0.35 11.16
C ASP A 61 5.12 1.51 10.77
N VAL A 62 4.81 2.72 11.25
CA VAL A 62 5.66 3.90 10.99
C VAL A 62 7.04 3.74 11.62
N THR A 63 7.12 3.21 12.84
CA THR A 63 8.39 2.97 13.52
C THR A 63 9.24 1.94 12.76
N LEU A 64 8.64 0.86 12.27
CA LEU A 64 9.33 -0.13 11.43
C LEU A 64 9.84 0.49 10.13
N LYS A 65 9.06 1.35 9.48
CA LYS A 65 9.49 2.06 8.26
C LYS A 65 10.67 2.98 8.53
N LEU A 66 10.72 3.66 9.68
CA LEU A 66 11.87 4.46 10.09
C LEU A 66 13.11 3.58 10.34
N ILE A 67 12.96 2.45 11.00
CA ILE A 67 14.04 1.47 11.21
C ILE A 67 14.56 0.97 9.87
N VAL A 68 13.69 0.61 8.94
CA VAL A 68 14.07 0.20 7.58
C VAL A 68 14.88 1.30 6.89
N ALA A 69 14.40 2.55 6.92
CA ALA A 69 15.11 3.68 6.32
C ALA A 69 16.51 3.88 6.92
N TYR A 70 16.64 3.69 8.23
CA TYR A 70 17.94 3.79 8.92
C TYR A 70 18.88 2.63 8.57
N LEU A 71 18.37 1.40 8.53
CA LEU A 71 19.17 0.20 8.20
C LEU A 71 19.76 0.23 6.79
N ILE A 72 19.06 0.85 5.82
CA ILE A 72 19.57 0.98 4.44
C ILE A 72 20.81 1.87 4.38
N THR A 73 20.96 2.83 5.31
CA THR A 73 22.11 3.75 5.31
C THR A 73 23.38 3.09 5.83
N ILE A 74 23.28 2.02 6.63
CA ILE A 74 24.41 1.39 7.33
C ILE A 74 24.92 0.12 6.60
N GLY A 75 24.10 -0.49 5.71
CA GLY A 75 24.41 -1.77 5.09
C GLY A 75 25.35 -1.66 3.88
N ASP A 76 26.35 -2.55 3.78
CA ASP A 76 27.23 -2.73 2.62
C ASP A 76 26.60 -3.59 1.49
N PHE A 77 25.38 -4.09 1.69
CA PHE A 77 24.64 -4.89 0.73
C PHE A 77 23.98 -4.03 -0.36
N ASP A 78 23.57 -4.66 -1.46
CA ASP A 78 22.77 -3.96 -2.48
C ASP A 78 21.54 -3.34 -1.83
N ARG A 79 21.57 -2.01 -1.72
CA ARG A 79 20.56 -1.20 -1.03
C ARG A 79 19.14 -1.45 -1.54
N LEU A 80 19.02 -1.80 -2.83
CA LEU A 80 17.74 -2.02 -3.48
C LEU A 80 17.08 -3.34 -3.01
N ILE A 81 17.86 -4.43 -2.97
CA ILE A 81 17.38 -5.74 -2.50
C ILE A 81 17.12 -5.70 -1.01
N LEU A 82 18.04 -5.10 -0.24
CA LEU A 82 17.89 -4.95 1.21
C LEU A 82 16.61 -4.19 1.55
N TYR A 83 16.34 -3.09 0.86
CA TYR A 83 15.10 -2.32 1.02
C TYR A 83 13.86 -3.17 0.78
N ALA A 84 13.81 -3.89 -0.34
CA ALA A 84 12.65 -4.71 -0.69
C ALA A 84 12.38 -5.81 0.36
N VAL A 85 13.44 -6.47 0.82
CA VAL A 85 13.34 -7.53 1.85
C VAL A 85 12.87 -6.96 3.18
N LEU A 86 13.44 -5.84 3.64
CA LEU A 86 13.06 -5.21 4.90
C LEU A 86 11.62 -4.70 4.88
N VAL A 87 11.16 -4.12 3.75
CA VAL A 87 9.76 -3.72 3.57
C VAL A 87 8.84 -4.93 3.59
N ALA A 88 9.18 -6.01 2.91
CA ALA A 88 8.39 -7.24 2.95
C ALA A 88 8.31 -7.83 4.36
N ALA A 89 9.42 -7.87 5.09
CA ALA A 89 9.46 -8.34 6.48
C ALA A 89 8.60 -7.48 7.41
N SER A 90 8.66 -6.15 7.27
CA SER A 90 7.82 -5.23 8.05
C SER A 90 6.33 -5.42 7.75
N GLN A 91 5.94 -5.60 6.49
CA GLN A 91 4.54 -5.87 6.12
C GLN A 91 4.05 -7.23 6.66
N LEU A 92 4.88 -8.26 6.63
CA LEU A 92 4.57 -9.55 7.25
C LEU A 92 4.36 -9.41 8.76
N PHE A 93 5.22 -8.67 9.43
CA PHE A 93 5.11 -8.43 10.86
C PHE A 93 3.82 -7.69 11.22
N ILE A 94 3.49 -6.62 10.51
CA ILE A 94 2.26 -5.86 10.70
C ILE A 94 1.02 -6.72 10.45
N ARG A 95 1.02 -7.54 9.39
CA ARG A 95 -0.05 -8.50 9.13
C ARG A 95 -0.22 -9.48 10.31
N PHE A 96 0.87 -9.96 10.85
CA PHE A 96 0.84 -10.86 12.00
C PHE A 96 0.24 -10.18 13.24
N CYS A 97 0.60 -8.92 13.50
CA CYS A 97 0.00 -8.12 14.57
C CYS A 97 -1.51 -7.96 14.38
N TYR A 98 -1.96 -7.61 13.17
CA TYR A 98 -3.39 -7.53 12.85
C TYR A 98 -4.11 -8.87 13.04
N SER A 99 -3.51 -9.96 12.54
CA SER A 99 -4.10 -11.30 12.63
C SER A 99 -4.26 -11.76 14.09
N ILE A 100 -3.23 -11.58 14.92
CA ILE A 100 -3.28 -11.93 16.35
C ILE A 100 -4.32 -11.10 17.08
N TYR A 101 -4.34 -9.80 16.86
CA TYR A 101 -5.28 -8.92 17.51
C TYR A 101 -6.73 -9.29 17.16
N CYS A 102 -7.02 -9.42 15.88
CA CYS A 102 -8.35 -9.75 15.40
C CYS A 102 -8.80 -11.14 15.84
N SER A 103 -7.94 -12.15 15.77
CA SER A 103 -8.24 -13.51 16.21
C SER A 103 -8.58 -13.60 17.71
N LYS A 104 -7.98 -12.74 18.54
CA LYS A 104 -8.25 -12.71 19.98
C LYS A 104 -9.51 -11.95 20.36
N HIS A 105 -9.86 -10.92 19.60
CA HIS A 105 -10.93 -9.98 19.99
C HIS A 105 -12.21 -10.14 19.18
N PHE A 106 -12.12 -10.69 17.96
CA PHE A 106 -13.25 -10.78 17.03
C PHE A 106 -13.50 -12.21 16.58
N LYS A 107 -14.63 -12.79 16.96
CA LYS A 107 -15.05 -14.14 16.52
C LYS A 107 -15.31 -14.19 15.01
N GLU A 108 -15.66 -13.05 14.42
CA GLU A 108 -16.01 -12.88 13.01
C GLU A 108 -14.81 -12.99 12.07
N THR A 109 -13.58 -12.89 12.60
CA THR A 109 -12.34 -12.97 11.81
C THR A 109 -11.84 -14.40 11.61
N HIS A 110 -12.56 -15.39 12.14
CA HIS A 110 -12.29 -16.79 11.82
C HIS A 110 -12.68 -17.09 10.38
N TYR A 111 -11.80 -17.75 9.63
CA TYR A 111 -12.04 -18.10 8.23
C TYR A 111 -13.24 -19.03 8.10
N TYR A 112 -14.36 -18.49 7.58
CA TYR A 112 -15.54 -19.24 7.20
C TYR A 112 -15.76 -19.06 5.71
N ILE A 113 -15.66 -20.12 4.94
CA ILE A 113 -15.98 -20.08 3.51
C ILE A 113 -17.49 -20.15 3.38
N TYR A 114 -18.14 -19.00 3.36
CA TYR A 114 -19.56 -18.86 3.12
C TYR A 114 -19.80 -18.15 1.79
N TRP A 115 -20.45 -18.84 0.86
CA TRP A 115 -20.72 -18.29 -0.45
C TRP A 115 -22.20 -17.86 -0.55
N ASN A 116 -22.44 -16.57 -0.52
CA ASN A 116 -23.77 -15.98 -0.77
C ASN A 116 -23.72 -15.13 -2.05
N LYS A 117 -24.41 -15.60 -3.10
CA LYS A 117 -24.45 -14.92 -4.40
C LYS A 117 -25.05 -13.50 -4.33
N GLY A 118 -26.05 -13.28 -3.44
CA GLY A 118 -26.69 -11.98 -3.26
C GLY A 118 -25.71 -10.97 -2.68
N LEU A 119 -25.11 -11.31 -1.55
CA LEU A 119 -24.10 -10.48 -0.89
C LEU A 119 -22.89 -10.22 -1.80
N PHE A 120 -22.42 -11.23 -2.51
CA PHE A 120 -21.31 -11.07 -3.45
C PHE A 120 -21.63 -10.07 -4.56
N LYS A 121 -22.85 -10.13 -5.13
CA LYS A 121 -23.29 -9.19 -6.18
C LYS A 121 -23.37 -7.76 -5.65
N GLU A 122 -23.87 -7.57 -4.44
CA GLU A 122 -23.96 -6.26 -3.79
C GLU A 122 -22.58 -5.66 -3.53
N MET A 123 -21.69 -6.45 -2.93
CA MET A 123 -20.29 -6.05 -2.70
C MET A 123 -19.56 -5.74 -4.01
N LEU A 124 -19.75 -6.56 -5.05
CA LEU A 124 -19.13 -6.34 -6.36
C LEU A 124 -19.65 -5.06 -7.02
N SER A 125 -20.96 -4.80 -6.93
CA SER A 125 -21.57 -3.57 -7.45
C SER A 125 -21.00 -2.33 -6.73
N PHE A 126 -20.93 -2.38 -5.40
CA PHE A 126 -20.32 -1.31 -4.60
C PHE A 126 -18.85 -1.09 -4.96
N ALA A 127 -18.07 -2.17 -5.07
CA ALA A 127 -16.67 -2.11 -5.46
C ALA A 127 -16.49 -1.54 -6.87
N ALA A 128 -17.37 -1.91 -7.83
CA ALA A 128 -17.33 -1.41 -9.20
C ALA A 128 -17.57 0.10 -9.27
N TRP A 129 -18.55 0.63 -8.53
CA TRP A 129 -18.80 2.07 -8.45
C TRP A 129 -17.64 2.84 -7.82
N ASN A 130 -17.07 2.32 -6.73
CA ASN A 130 -15.88 2.90 -6.12
C ASN A 130 -14.66 2.84 -7.05
N LEU A 131 -14.53 1.77 -7.83
CA LEU A 131 -13.45 1.63 -8.81
C LEU A 131 -13.55 2.70 -9.90
N TRP A 132 -14.77 2.98 -10.41
CA TRP A 132 -14.98 4.06 -11.37
C TRP A 132 -14.59 5.44 -10.82
N GLY A 133 -14.99 5.76 -9.60
CA GLY A 133 -14.63 7.03 -8.96
C GLY A 133 -13.12 7.17 -8.77
N ASN A 134 -12.47 6.12 -8.26
CA ASN A 134 -11.03 6.11 -8.09
C ASN A 134 -10.27 6.12 -9.43
N PHE A 135 -10.79 5.44 -10.46
CA PHE A 135 -10.18 5.40 -11.78
C PHE A 135 -10.15 6.79 -12.43
N ALA A 136 -11.23 7.56 -12.33
CA ALA A 136 -11.27 8.94 -12.80
C ALA A 136 -10.22 9.81 -12.10
N TYR A 137 -10.08 9.67 -10.78
CA TYR A 137 -9.07 10.37 -10.00
C TYR A 137 -7.63 9.99 -10.40
N ILE A 138 -7.38 8.70 -10.62
CA ILE A 138 -6.07 8.20 -11.07
C ILE A 138 -5.74 8.73 -12.46
N ILE A 139 -6.68 8.67 -13.40
CA ILE A 139 -6.46 9.23 -14.76
C ILE A 139 -6.15 10.73 -14.68
N PHE A 140 -6.89 11.47 -13.88
CA PHE A 140 -6.65 12.91 -13.70
C PHE A 140 -5.25 13.18 -13.16
N THR A 141 -4.86 12.52 -12.07
CA THR A 141 -3.56 12.77 -11.40
C THR A 141 -2.39 12.29 -12.24
N GLN A 142 -2.47 11.09 -12.83
CA GLN A 142 -1.40 10.55 -13.66
C GLN A 142 -1.35 11.21 -15.04
N GLY A 143 -2.50 11.56 -15.61
CA GLY A 143 -2.57 12.34 -16.84
C GLY A 143 -1.92 13.69 -16.69
N LEU A 144 -2.14 14.37 -15.57
CA LEU A 144 -1.50 15.64 -15.25
C LEU A 144 0.03 15.50 -15.11
N ASN A 145 0.51 14.43 -14.45
CA ASN A 145 1.94 14.14 -14.35
C ASN A 145 2.56 13.88 -15.72
N LEU A 146 1.87 13.13 -16.59
CA LEU A 146 2.32 12.87 -17.95
C LEU A 146 2.40 14.15 -18.78
N MET A 147 1.36 14.99 -18.73
CA MET A 147 1.34 16.27 -19.44
C MET A 147 2.45 17.18 -18.96
N LEU A 148 2.66 17.30 -17.64
CA LEU A 148 3.75 18.11 -17.10
C LEU A 148 5.12 17.60 -17.54
N ASN A 149 5.30 16.28 -17.62
CA ASN A 149 6.55 15.70 -18.09
C ASN A 149 6.79 16.02 -19.58
N ILE A 150 5.76 15.88 -20.42
CA ILE A 150 5.85 16.12 -21.88
C ILE A 150 6.10 17.59 -22.20
N PHE A 151 5.37 18.52 -21.54
CA PHE A 151 5.42 19.93 -21.91
C PHE A 151 6.48 20.73 -21.13
N PHE A 152 6.78 20.36 -19.90
CA PHE A 152 7.66 21.13 -18.99
C PHE A 152 8.90 20.35 -18.54
N GLY A 153 9.02 19.10 -18.91
CA GLY A 153 10.17 18.25 -18.62
C GLY A 153 10.23 17.73 -17.17
N THR A 154 11.33 17.03 -16.88
CA THR A 154 11.50 16.25 -15.65
C THR A 154 11.63 17.12 -14.39
N VAL A 155 12.19 18.33 -14.51
CA VAL A 155 12.43 19.23 -13.35
C VAL A 155 11.11 19.70 -12.74
N VAL A 156 10.17 20.14 -13.57
CA VAL A 156 8.84 20.59 -13.12
C VAL A 156 8.05 19.42 -12.55
N ASN A 157 8.17 18.24 -13.16
CA ASN A 157 7.53 17.04 -12.66
C ASN A 157 8.09 16.61 -11.29
N ALA A 158 9.39 16.74 -11.07
CA ALA A 158 10.02 16.48 -9.76
C ALA A 158 9.56 17.49 -8.69
N ALA A 159 9.47 18.79 -9.02
CA ALA A 159 8.96 19.81 -8.11
C ALA A 159 7.50 19.52 -7.71
N ARG A 160 6.66 19.12 -8.68
CA ARG A 160 5.29 18.68 -8.41
C ARG A 160 5.25 17.45 -7.50
N ALA A 161 6.12 16.46 -7.71
CA ALA A 161 6.17 15.27 -6.88
C ALA A 161 6.40 15.64 -5.41
N ILE A 162 7.31 16.57 -5.13
CA ILE A 162 7.56 17.09 -3.77
C ILE A 162 6.31 17.79 -3.22
N SER A 163 5.67 18.64 -4.01
CA SER A 163 4.44 19.34 -3.62
C SER A 163 3.31 18.35 -3.27
N VAL A 164 3.11 17.34 -4.10
CA VAL A 164 2.11 16.28 -3.86
C VAL A 164 2.45 15.47 -2.60
N GLN A 165 3.72 15.25 -2.32
CA GLN A 165 4.14 14.53 -1.11
C GLN A 165 3.81 15.31 0.17
N VAL A 166 4.03 16.63 0.17
CA VAL A 166 3.62 17.51 1.28
C VAL A 166 2.10 17.54 1.43
N GLN A 167 1.37 17.71 0.32
CA GLN A 167 -0.08 17.67 0.31
C GLN A 167 -0.62 16.35 0.85
N SER A 168 -0.02 15.22 0.44
CA SER A 168 -0.41 13.88 0.89
C SER A 168 -0.21 13.69 2.39
N ALA A 169 0.87 14.23 2.96
CA ALA A 169 1.11 14.17 4.39
C ALA A 169 0.02 14.92 5.19
N ILE A 170 -0.38 16.11 4.73
CA ILE A 170 -1.47 16.87 5.35
C ILE A 170 -2.82 16.17 5.19
N SER A 171 -3.09 15.66 3.97
CA SER A 171 -4.34 14.94 3.67
C SER A 171 -4.46 13.65 4.48
N GLN A 172 -3.34 12.98 4.75
CA GLN A 172 -3.33 11.76 5.57
C GLN A 172 -3.75 12.04 7.01
N PHE A 173 -3.35 13.19 7.55
CA PHE A 173 -3.79 13.61 8.87
C PHE A 173 -5.31 13.83 8.90
N ALA A 174 -5.86 14.55 7.92
CA ALA A 174 -7.30 14.77 7.79
C ALA A 174 -8.09 13.47 7.59
N ASN A 175 -7.58 12.56 6.75
CA ASN A 175 -8.20 11.26 6.47
C ASN A 175 -8.22 10.36 7.71
N ASN A 176 -7.16 10.36 8.52
CA ASN A 176 -7.12 9.60 9.77
C ASN A 176 -8.17 10.11 10.78
N PHE A 177 -8.34 11.44 10.86
CA PHE A 177 -9.37 12.05 11.69
C PHE A 177 -10.78 11.69 11.19
N GLN A 178 -11.01 11.78 9.89
CA GLN A 178 -12.28 11.41 9.26
C GLN A 178 -12.60 9.92 9.47
N SER A 179 -11.61 9.05 9.34
CA SER A 179 -11.79 7.60 9.56
C SER A 179 -12.18 7.28 11.00
N ALA A 180 -11.74 8.09 11.97
CA ALA A 180 -12.14 7.94 13.36
C ALA A 180 -13.58 8.40 13.62
N LEU A 181 -14.09 9.35 12.83
CA LEU A 181 -15.45 9.89 12.98
C LEU A 181 -16.52 9.09 12.23
N ASN A 182 -16.14 8.51 11.07
CA ASN A 182 -17.09 7.80 10.19
C ASN A 182 -17.96 6.73 10.88
N PRO A 183 -17.45 5.90 11.83
CA PRO A 183 -18.28 4.92 12.50
C PRO A 183 -19.28 5.52 13.50
N GLN A 184 -19.14 6.80 13.86
CA GLN A 184 -19.98 7.47 14.87
C GLN A 184 -21.11 8.28 14.24
N ILE A 185 -21.14 8.42 12.92
CA ILE A 185 -22.16 9.11 12.12
C ILE A 185 -23.05 8.09 11.43
#